data_73db0cdb2d6094e47588c7eae5096b72
#
_entry.id   73db0cdb2d6094e47588c7eae5096b72
#
_cell.length_a   1.000
_cell.length_b   1.000
_cell.length_c   1.000
_cell.angle_alpha   90.00
_cell.angle_beta   90.00
_cell.angle_gamma   90.00
#
_symmetry.space_group_name_H-M   'P 1'
#
loop_
_entity.id
_entity.type
_entity.pdbx_description
1 polymer ?
#
loop_
_entity_poly.entity_id
_entity_poly.type
_entity_poly.pdbx_seq_one_letter_code
_entity_poly.pdbx_strand_id
1 'polypeptide(L)'
;MEEDKMGFERLYKNLIDIIKEEQAKLGFRREAIRLYYPLSSLNHFFETEYSEEEMLNKLQELPDFIKETLGDIKVTSKKERFCFHIPEEGSSYVHDNTKPNEFIKELVELVGQHGCKIEDIIALFKEHNKDIVVEEINNGEFDYLIRFPKENEDPYYYCFHDEGCHIIYHRFLPADYEDFDIPYGMVSKSYFVC
;
A
#
# COMPACT_ATOMS: atom_id res chain seq x y z
N MET A 1 24.49 8.89 0.27
CA MET A 1 24.02 9.61 -0.96
C MET A 1 23.37 8.69 -1.99
N GLU A 2 23.98 7.57 -2.42
CA GLU A 2 23.33 6.62 -3.36
C GLU A 2 22.25 5.79 -2.67
N GLU A 3 22.49 5.32 -1.47
CA GLU A 3 21.54 4.55 -0.64
C GLU A 3 20.28 5.38 -0.30
N ASP A 4 20.44 6.64 0.05
CA ASP A 4 19.33 7.55 0.32
C ASP A 4 18.43 7.75 -0.90
N LYS A 5 19.04 7.87 -2.08
CA LYS A 5 18.30 8.01 -3.33
C LYS A 5 17.46 6.76 -3.61
N MET A 6 18.01 5.57 -3.36
CA MET A 6 17.25 4.32 -3.50
C MET A 6 16.05 4.23 -2.54
N GLY A 7 16.21 4.69 -1.29
CA GLY A 7 15.12 4.75 -0.32
C GLY A 7 13.98 5.66 -0.80
N PHE A 8 14.31 6.85 -1.28
CA PHE A 8 13.32 7.77 -1.86
C PHE A 8 12.66 7.21 -3.12
N GLU A 9 13.38 6.50 -3.98
CA GLU A 9 12.81 5.86 -5.17
C GLU A 9 11.82 4.74 -4.80
N ARG A 10 12.13 3.92 -3.80
CA ARG A 10 11.22 2.87 -3.29
C ARG A 10 9.95 3.50 -2.69
N LEU A 11 10.12 4.49 -1.83
CA LEU A 11 8.99 5.21 -1.23
C LEU A 11 8.13 5.90 -2.30
N TYR A 12 8.74 6.55 -3.28
CA TYR A 12 8.03 7.20 -4.38
C TYR A 12 7.19 6.20 -5.19
N LYS A 13 7.76 5.06 -5.55
CA LYS A 13 7.02 4.00 -6.26
C LYS A 13 5.83 3.50 -5.45
N ASN A 14 6.03 3.28 -4.15
CA ASN A 14 4.96 2.84 -3.26
C ASN A 14 3.86 3.91 -3.11
N LEU A 15 4.21 5.19 -2.98
CA LEU A 15 3.24 6.30 -2.96
C LEU A 15 2.37 6.30 -4.23
N ILE A 16 2.98 6.17 -5.41
CA ILE A 16 2.25 6.08 -6.69
C ILE A 16 1.30 4.89 -6.69
N ASP A 17 1.75 3.72 -6.25
CA ASP A 17 0.93 2.50 -6.22
C ASP A 17 -0.27 2.63 -5.29
N ILE A 18 -0.07 3.20 -4.09
CA ILE A 18 -1.17 3.41 -3.14
C ILE A 18 -2.16 4.44 -3.68
N ILE A 19 -1.69 5.53 -4.29
CA ILE A 19 -2.58 6.52 -4.91
C ILE A 19 -3.42 5.88 -6.02
N LYS A 20 -2.83 5.03 -6.86
CA LYS A 20 -3.58 4.28 -7.89
C LYS A 20 -4.64 3.36 -7.29
N GLU A 21 -4.31 2.67 -6.21
CA GLU A 21 -5.25 1.79 -5.51
C GLU A 21 -6.42 2.60 -4.92
N GLU A 22 -6.14 3.72 -4.27
CA GLU A 22 -7.17 4.62 -3.75
C GLU A 22 -8.07 5.15 -4.87
N GLN A 23 -7.50 5.53 -6.01
CA GLN A 23 -8.27 5.96 -7.17
C GLN A 23 -9.11 4.83 -7.79
N ALA A 24 -8.64 3.59 -7.74
CA ALA A 24 -9.41 2.43 -8.16
C ALA A 24 -10.61 2.17 -7.21
N LYS A 25 -10.39 2.27 -5.89
CA LYS A 25 -11.43 2.03 -4.87
C LYS A 25 -12.51 3.11 -4.83
N LEU A 26 -12.12 4.37 -4.89
CA LEU A 26 -13.01 5.51 -4.64
C LEU A 26 -13.39 6.29 -5.90
N GLY A 27 -12.80 5.94 -7.03
CA GLY A 27 -12.81 6.76 -8.24
C GLY A 27 -11.86 7.96 -8.11
N PHE A 28 -11.43 8.49 -9.25
CA PHE A 28 -10.59 9.68 -9.26
C PHE A 28 -11.37 10.91 -8.77
N ARG A 29 -10.79 11.61 -7.80
CA ARG A 29 -11.29 12.88 -7.29
C ARG A 29 -10.16 13.89 -7.29
N ARG A 30 -10.48 15.13 -7.65
CA ARG A 30 -9.55 16.26 -7.57
C ARG A 30 -9.50 16.78 -6.14
N GLU A 31 -8.82 16.03 -5.28
CA GLU A 31 -8.67 16.37 -3.86
C GLU A 31 -7.30 15.94 -3.34
N ALA A 32 -6.88 16.55 -2.24
CA ALA A 32 -5.66 16.15 -1.55
C ALA A 32 -5.87 14.79 -0.86
N ILE A 33 -4.84 13.96 -0.88
CA ILE A 33 -4.84 12.62 -0.28
C ILE A 33 -3.95 12.61 0.96
N ARG A 34 -4.32 11.80 1.94
CA ARG A 34 -3.51 11.54 3.13
C ARG A 34 -3.16 10.06 3.19
N LEU A 35 -1.87 9.77 3.14
CA LEU A 35 -1.36 8.41 3.30
C LEU A 35 -0.61 8.30 4.62
N TYR A 36 -0.74 7.14 5.28
CA TYR A 36 -0.16 6.91 6.59
C TYR A 36 0.81 5.73 6.54
N TYR A 37 2.00 5.94 7.10
CA TYR A 37 3.02 4.92 7.21
C TYR A 37 3.49 4.80 8.66
N PRO A 38 3.67 3.57 9.18
CA PRO A 38 4.41 3.36 10.41
C PRO A 38 5.91 3.61 10.17
N LEU A 39 6.64 3.88 11.23
CA LEU A 39 8.09 4.06 11.18
C LEU A 39 8.81 2.82 10.63
N SER A 40 8.34 1.62 10.99
CA SER A 40 8.89 0.35 10.50
C SER A 40 8.90 0.25 8.98
N SER A 41 7.77 0.57 8.33
CA SER A 41 7.67 0.57 6.86
C SER A 41 8.64 1.58 6.22
N LEU A 42 8.77 2.77 6.81
CA LEU A 42 9.71 3.77 6.30
C LEU A 42 11.16 3.31 6.48
N ASN A 43 11.51 2.77 7.65
CA ASN A 43 12.83 2.19 7.89
C ASN A 43 13.16 1.08 6.89
N HIS A 44 12.16 0.27 6.52
CA HIS A 44 12.34 -0.74 5.50
C HIS A 44 12.66 -0.15 4.11
N PHE A 45 11.97 0.92 3.68
CA PHE A 45 12.29 1.59 2.40
C PHE A 45 13.72 2.13 2.34
N PHE A 46 14.19 2.66 3.48
CA PHE A 46 15.53 3.24 3.57
C PHE A 46 16.61 2.25 4.02
N GLU A 47 16.23 1.01 4.40
CA GLU A 47 17.14 0.00 4.96
C GLU A 47 17.89 0.54 6.20
N THR A 48 17.14 1.18 7.11
CA THR A 48 17.66 1.86 8.31
C THR A 48 16.88 1.48 9.55
N GLU A 49 17.39 1.91 10.71
CA GLU A 49 16.73 1.82 12.02
C GLU A 49 16.60 3.22 12.63
N TYR A 50 16.14 4.18 11.85
CA TYR A 50 15.95 5.56 12.32
C TYR A 50 14.86 5.64 13.38
N SER A 51 15.06 6.54 14.35
CA SER A 51 14.02 7.00 15.25
C SER A 51 13.00 7.88 14.50
N GLU A 52 11.85 8.17 15.14
CA GLU A 52 10.84 9.07 14.58
C GLU A 52 11.41 10.42 14.16
N GLU A 53 12.28 11.00 14.97
CA GLU A 53 12.91 12.32 14.70
C GLU A 53 13.89 12.25 13.52
N GLU A 54 14.74 11.21 13.47
CA GLU A 54 15.70 11.03 12.37
C GLU A 54 14.98 10.79 11.05
N MET A 55 13.93 9.95 11.05
CA MET A 55 13.12 9.68 9.86
C MET A 55 12.39 10.96 9.41
N LEU A 56 11.81 11.73 10.33
CA LEU A 56 11.13 12.98 9.98
C LEU A 56 12.10 13.98 9.35
N ASN A 57 13.33 14.10 9.90
CA ASN A 57 14.36 14.93 9.33
C ASN A 57 14.78 14.44 7.93
N LYS A 58 14.91 13.14 7.74
CA LYS A 58 15.21 12.54 6.43
C LYS A 58 14.14 12.83 5.40
N LEU A 59 12.87 12.71 5.77
CA LEU A 59 11.74 12.96 4.89
C LEU A 59 11.56 14.43 4.49
N GLN A 60 12.26 15.37 5.13
CA GLN A 60 12.28 16.78 4.67
C GLN A 60 12.97 16.96 3.31
N GLU A 61 13.81 16.03 2.91
CA GLU A 61 14.45 16.02 1.58
C GLU A 61 13.51 15.48 0.47
N LEU A 62 12.43 14.78 0.85
CA LEU A 62 11.51 14.14 -0.10
C LEU A 62 10.87 15.12 -1.09
N PRO A 63 10.40 16.33 -0.69
CA PRO A 63 9.79 17.26 -1.64
C PRO A 63 10.71 17.60 -2.81
N ASP A 64 11.99 17.80 -2.55
CA ASP A 64 12.96 18.11 -3.60
C ASP A 64 13.12 16.99 -4.63
N PHE A 65 12.87 15.75 -4.20
CA PHE A 65 12.96 14.57 -5.06
C PHE A 65 11.72 14.34 -5.93
N ILE A 66 10.51 14.69 -5.43
CA ILE A 66 9.24 14.30 -6.06
C ILE A 66 8.32 15.48 -6.41
N LYS A 67 8.76 16.71 -6.17
CA LYS A 67 7.96 17.93 -6.36
C LYS A 67 7.38 18.08 -7.76
N GLU A 68 8.14 17.71 -8.79
CA GLU A 68 7.70 17.81 -10.19
C GLU A 68 6.53 16.86 -10.53
N THR A 69 6.30 15.83 -9.69
CA THR A 69 5.28 14.81 -9.90
C THR A 69 4.17 14.87 -8.87
N LEU A 70 4.51 14.81 -7.60
CA LEU A 70 3.53 14.74 -6.51
C LEU A 70 3.28 16.10 -5.82
N GLY A 71 3.94 17.17 -6.29
CA GLY A 71 3.76 18.51 -5.74
C GLY A 71 4.46 18.72 -4.40
N ASP A 72 4.05 19.76 -3.68
CA ASP A 72 4.61 20.11 -2.37
C ASP A 72 4.00 19.21 -1.26
N ILE A 73 4.50 17.99 -1.16
CA ILE A 73 4.10 17.06 -0.10
C ILE A 73 4.53 17.59 1.27
N LYS A 74 3.64 17.48 2.25
CA LYS A 74 3.95 17.76 3.65
C LYS A 74 3.92 16.46 4.45
N VAL A 75 4.96 16.21 5.22
CA VAL A 75 5.04 15.06 6.12
C VAL A 75 4.94 15.54 7.56
N THR A 76 4.09 14.89 8.32
CA THR A 76 3.97 15.09 9.78
C THR A 76 4.07 13.74 10.47
N SER A 77 4.55 13.72 11.71
CA SER A 77 4.62 12.47 12.49
C SER A 77 3.99 12.63 13.86
N LYS A 78 3.51 11.54 14.39
CA LYS A 78 3.03 11.41 15.77
C LYS A 78 3.03 9.94 16.19
N LYS A 79 3.74 9.61 17.28
CA LYS A 79 3.80 8.25 17.82
C LYS A 79 4.21 7.22 16.76
N GLU A 80 5.34 7.46 16.12
CA GLU A 80 5.91 6.60 15.08
C GLU A 80 5.01 6.37 13.86
N ARG A 81 4.02 7.24 13.66
CA ARG A 81 3.16 7.24 12.47
C ARG A 81 3.37 8.52 11.69
N PHE A 82 3.59 8.37 10.41
CA PHE A 82 3.85 9.46 9.47
C PHE A 82 2.64 9.65 8.57
N CYS A 83 2.20 10.90 8.44
CA CYS A 83 1.13 11.28 7.53
C CYS A 83 1.72 12.09 6.38
N PHE A 84 1.57 11.59 5.17
CA PHE A 84 1.95 12.25 3.93
C PHE A 84 0.72 12.96 3.38
N HIS A 85 0.76 14.28 3.36
CA HIS A 85 -0.27 15.12 2.75
C HIS A 85 0.12 15.38 1.30
N ILE A 86 -0.51 14.67 0.40
CA ILE A 86 -0.30 14.79 -1.05
C ILE A 86 -1.31 15.80 -1.57
N PRO A 87 -0.87 16.90 -2.20
CA PRO A 87 -1.78 17.91 -2.71
C PRO A 87 -2.59 17.39 -3.92
N GLU A 88 -3.63 18.12 -4.31
CA GLU A 88 -4.49 17.79 -5.45
C GLU A 88 -3.68 17.59 -6.74
N GLU A 89 -2.65 18.39 -6.94
CA GLU A 89 -1.77 18.30 -8.11
C GLU A 89 -1.10 16.93 -8.22
N GLY A 90 -0.65 16.37 -7.08
CA GLY A 90 -0.02 15.06 -7.03
C GLY A 90 -1.00 13.94 -7.35
N SER A 91 -2.22 13.98 -6.79
CA SER A 91 -3.29 13.04 -7.11
C SER A 91 -3.65 13.10 -8.60
N SER A 92 -3.78 14.31 -9.15
CA SER A 92 -4.09 14.53 -10.56
C SER A 92 -2.95 14.07 -11.48
N TYR A 93 -1.69 14.32 -11.07
CA TYR A 93 -0.53 13.86 -11.84
C TYR A 93 -0.54 12.32 -12.00
N VAL A 94 -0.80 11.59 -10.92
CA VAL A 94 -0.85 10.12 -10.97
C VAL A 94 -1.96 9.66 -11.91
N HIS A 95 -3.14 10.25 -11.83
CA HIS A 95 -4.26 9.92 -12.71
C HIS A 95 -3.94 10.16 -14.19
N ASP A 96 -3.39 11.33 -14.51
CA ASP A 96 -3.22 11.79 -15.88
C ASP A 96 -1.95 11.23 -16.56
N ASN A 97 -0.91 10.90 -15.78
CA ASN A 97 0.42 10.60 -16.31
C ASN A 97 0.91 9.17 -16.02
N THR A 98 0.16 8.38 -15.26
CA THR A 98 0.53 6.99 -15.01
C THR A 98 -0.51 6.03 -15.57
N LYS A 99 -0.05 4.84 -15.96
CA LYS A 99 -0.98 3.79 -16.37
C LYS A 99 -1.72 3.26 -15.14
N PRO A 100 -3.05 3.06 -15.21
CA PRO A 100 -3.75 2.37 -14.14
C PRO A 100 -3.16 0.98 -13.93
N ASN A 101 -3.26 0.49 -12.71
CA ASN A 101 -2.98 -0.91 -12.41
C ASN A 101 -4.25 -1.70 -12.72
N GLU A 102 -4.30 -2.34 -13.90
CA GLU A 102 -5.50 -3.05 -14.37
C GLU A 102 -5.87 -4.18 -13.42
N PHE A 103 -4.88 -4.93 -12.90
CA PHE A 103 -5.13 -5.98 -11.91
C PHE A 103 -5.81 -5.44 -10.64
N ILE A 104 -5.30 -4.34 -10.06
CA ILE A 104 -5.90 -3.72 -8.88
C ILE A 104 -7.31 -3.22 -9.18
N LYS A 105 -7.55 -2.67 -10.36
CA LYS A 105 -8.89 -2.24 -10.77
C LYS A 105 -9.86 -3.42 -10.84
N GLU A 106 -9.48 -4.51 -11.51
CA GLU A 106 -10.28 -5.73 -11.60
C GLU A 106 -10.53 -6.34 -10.21
N LEU A 107 -9.51 -6.37 -9.35
CA LEU A 107 -9.64 -6.85 -7.98
C LEU A 107 -10.64 -6.02 -7.17
N VAL A 108 -10.52 -4.69 -7.23
CA VAL A 108 -11.45 -3.78 -6.53
C VAL A 108 -12.88 -3.93 -7.04
N GLU A 109 -13.08 -4.05 -8.35
CA GLU A 109 -14.37 -4.29 -8.96
C GLU A 109 -14.97 -5.65 -8.51
N LEU A 110 -14.14 -6.69 -8.43
CA LEU A 110 -14.55 -8.03 -8.02
C LEU A 110 -14.95 -8.08 -6.55
N VAL A 111 -14.10 -7.60 -5.64
CA VAL A 111 -14.40 -7.61 -4.19
C VAL A 111 -15.56 -6.68 -3.83
N GLY A 112 -15.83 -5.67 -4.65
CA GLY A 112 -17.01 -4.80 -4.51
C GLY A 112 -18.33 -5.46 -4.88
N GLN A 113 -18.33 -6.66 -5.51
CA GLN A 113 -19.54 -7.37 -5.89
C GLN A 113 -20.14 -8.10 -4.69
N HIS A 114 -21.45 -7.96 -4.52
CA HIS A 114 -22.16 -8.71 -3.48
C HIS A 114 -22.11 -10.21 -3.77
N GLY A 115 -21.67 -10.99 -2.79
CA GLY A 115 -21.55 -12.44 -2.91
C GLY A 115 -20.28 -12.91 -3.62
N CYS A 116 -19.29 -12.04 -3.81
CA CYS A 116 -17.94 -12.42 -4.21
C CYS A 116 -17.38 -13.47 -3.25
N LYS A 117 -16.75 -14.50 -3.78
CA LYS A 117 -16.15 -15.61 -3.02
C LYS A 117 -14.63 -15.61 -3.22
N ILE A 118 -13.93 -16.24 -2.29
CA ILE A 118 -12.49 -16.39 -2.38
C ILE A 118 -12.04 -17.14 -3.64
N GLU A 119 -12.84 -18.08 -4.11
CA GLU A 119 -12.56 -18.83 -5.34
C GLU A 119 -12.55 -17.93 -6.58
N ASP A 120 -13.42 -16.90 -6.61
CA ASP A 120 -13.49 -15.91 -7.70
C ASP A 120 -12.21 -15.04 -7.70
N ILE A 121 -11.74 -14.67 -6.51
CA ILE A 121 -10.50 -13.91 -6.33
C ILE A 121 -9.30 -14.76 -6.77
N ILE A 122 -9.22 -16.01 -6.32
CA ILE A 122 -8.14 -16.93 -6.73
C ILE A 122 -8.15 -17.12 -8.26
N ALA A 123 -9.32 -17.18 -8.88
CA ALA A 123 -9.43 -17.28 -10.33
C ALA A 123 -8.87 -16.03 -11.03
N LEU A 124 -9.21 -14.82 -10.55
CA LEU A 124 -8.67 -13.57 -11.07
C LEU A 124 -7.13 -13.52 -10.96
N PHE A 125 -6.57 -13.88 -9.81
CA PHE A 125 -5.11 -13.93 -9.65
C PHE A 125 -4.46 -14.90 -10.64
N LYS A 126 -5.09 -16.09 -10.87
CA LYS A 126 -4.60 -17.10 -11.82
C LYS A 126 -4.69 -16.67 -13.29
N GLU A 127 -5.62 -15.79 -13.63
CA GLU A 127 -5.69 -15.19 -14.97
C GLU A 127 -4.47 -14.30 -15.25
N HIS A 128 -3.99 -13.58 -14.23
CA HIS A 128 -2.80 -12.74 -14.33
C HIS A 128 -1.48 -13.53 -14.22
N ASN A 129 -1.44 -14.54 -13.37
CA ASN A 129 -0.29 -15.44 -13.26
C ASN A 129 -0.72 -16.81 -12.71
N LYS A 130 -0.42 -17.90 -13.45
CA LYS A 130 -0.82 -19.25 -13.04
C LYS A 130 -0.06 -19.78 -11.81
N ASP A 131 1.11 -19.24 -11.54
CA ASP A 131 2.03 -19.71 -10.49
C ASP A 131 1.87 -18.93 -9.18
N ILE A 132 0.67 -18.41 -8.90
CA ILE A 132 0.37 -17.73 -7.64
C ILE A 132 0.53 -18.66 -6.44
N VAL A 133 0.86 -18.10 -5.30
CA VAL A 133 0.86 -18.78 -4.01
C VAL A 133 -0.41 -18.40 -3.26
N VAL A 134 -1.15 -19.40 -2.79
CA VAL A 134 -2.36 -19.24 -1.96
C VAL A 134 -2.13 -19.97 -0.65
N GLU A 135 -2.28 -19.27 0.46
CA GLU A 135 -2.11 -19.81 1.81
C GLU A 135 -3.37 -19.53 2.64
N GLU A 136 -3.92 -20.56 3.28
CA GLU A 136 -4.95 -20.39 4.33
C GLU A 136 -4.24 -20.06 5.63
N ILE A 137 -4.45 -18.87 6.17
CA ILE A 137 -3.73 -18.38 7.35
C ILE A 137 -4.59 -18.38 8.62
N ASN A 138 -5.89 -18.09 8.51
CA ASN A 138 -6.86 -18.14 9.60
C ASN A 138 -6.34 -17.57 10.93
N ASN A 139 -5.68 -16.41 10.87
CA ASN A 139 -5.03 -15.79 12.05
C ASN A 139 -5.99 -14.94 12.91
N GLY A 140 -7.28 -14.97 12.61
CA GLY A 140 -8.33 -14.21 13.29
C GLY A 140 -8.60 -12.82 12.71
N GLU A 141 -7.77 -12.34 11.81
CA GLU A 141 -7.98 -11.11 11.03
C GLU A 141 -8.12 -11.38 9.55
N PHE A 142 -7.36 -12.36 9.04
CA PHE A 142 -7.41 -12.79 7.66
C PHE A 142 -7.53 -14.30 7.58
N ASP A 143 -8.25 -14.75 6.58
CA ASP A 143 -8.47 -16.17 6.29
C ASP A 143 -7.47 -16.68 5.25
N TYR A 144 -7.13 -15.82 4.27
CA TYR A 144 -6.27 -16.19 3.15
C TYR A 144 -5.20 -15.13 2.89
N LEU A 145 -4.03 -15.61 2.45
CA LEU A 145 -2.97 -14.80 1.87
C LEU A 145 -2.74 -15.28 0.44
N ILE A 146 -2.75 -14.36 -0.51
CA ILE A 146 -2.43 -14.62 -1.92
C ILE A 146 -1.28 -13.69 -2.33
N ARG A 147 -0.32 -14.22 -3.06
CA ARG A 147 0.79 -13.44 -3.61
C ARG A 147 1.21 -13.96 -4.97
N PHE A 148 1.75 -13.08 -5.78
CA PHE A 148 2.42 -13.45 -7.01
C PHE A 148 3.80 -14.07 -6.70
N PRO A 149 4.37 -14.87 -7.63
CA PRO A 149 5.73 -15.38 -7.46
C PRO A 149 6.74 -14.21 -7.42
N LYS A 150 7.91 -14.45 -6.80
CA LYS A 150 8.94 -13.42 -6.58
C LYS A 150 9.48 -12.76 -7.85
N GLU A 151 9.35 -13.46 -8.97
CA GLU A 151 9.78 -12.98 -10.30
C GLU A 151 8.81 -11.96 -10.89
N ASN A 152 7.62 -11.80 -10.28
CA ASN A 152 6.65 -10.82 -10.72
C ASN A 152 7.01 -9.42 -10.19
N GLU A 153 6.61 -8.38 -10.92
CA GLU A 153 6.84 -6.98 -10.53
C GLU A 153 5.97 -6.54 -9.33
N ASP A 154 4.95 -7.33 -8.98
CA ASP A 154 4.07 -7.06 -7.84
C ASP A 154 4.65 -7.70 -6.57
N PRO A 155 5.18 -6.89 -5.63
CA PRO A 155 5.83 -7.40 -4.43
C PRO A 155 4.88 -7.67 -3.27
N TYR A 156 3.57 -7.41 -3.43
CA TYR A 156 2.64 -7.36 -2.31
C TYR A 156 2.10 -8.72 -1.89
N TYR A 157 1.79 -8.85 -0.59
CA TYR A 157 0.95 -9.86 0.01
C TYR A 157 -0.48 -9.34 0.09
N TYR A 158 -1.42 -10.07 -0.48
CA TYR A 158 -2.84 -9.76 -0.47
C TYR A 158 -3.53 -10.64 0.56
N CYS A 159 -3.98 -10.05 1.65
CA CYS A 159 -4.65 -10.74 2.75
C CYS A 159 -6.15 -10.50 2.65
N PHE A 160 -6.94 -11.56 2.71
CA PHE A 160 -8.38 -11.54 2.53
C PHE A 160 -9.08 -12.05 3.76
N HIS A 161 -10.18 -11.39 4.14
CA HIS A 161 -11.11 -11.81 5.17
C HIS A 161 -12.51 -11.96 4.56
N ASP A 162 -13.14 -13.14 4.74
CA ASP A 162 -14.47 -13.43 4.25
C ASP A 162 -15.51 -13.19 5.34
N GLU A 163 -16.29 -12.12 5.19
CA GLU A 163 -17.41 -11.79 6.10
C GLU A 163 -18.72 -12.51 5.69
N GLY A 164 -18.67 -13.42 4.74
CA GLY A 164 -19.80 -14.23 4.25
C GLY A 164 -20.64 -13.57 3.17
N CYS A 165 -20.85 -12.26 3.20
CA CYS A 165 -21.57 -11.52 2.16
C CYS A 165 -20.67 -10.63 1.30
N HIS A 166 -19.49 -10.32 1.76
CA HIS A 166 -18.43 -9.61 1.05
C HIS A 166 -17.06 -9.98 1.58
N ILE A 167 -16.05 -9.71 0.79
CA ILE A 167 -14.67 -9.95 1.13
C ILE A 167 -13.97 -8.61 1.33
N ILE A 168 -13.22 -8.50 2.41
CA ILE A 168 -12.33 -7.39 2.68
C ILE A 168 -10.91 -7.83 2.32
N TYR A 169 -10.13 -6.94 1.74
CA TYR A 169 -8.74 -7.22 1.50
C TYR A 169 -7.82 -6.10 1.99
N HIS A 170 -6.62 -6.49 2.35
CA HIS A 170 -5.51 -5.60 2.65
C HIS A 170 -4.29 -6.05 1.85
N ARG A 171 -3.51 -5.07 1.42
CA ARG A 171 -2.29 -5.28 0.65
C ARG A 171 -1.10 -4.80 1.47
N PHE A 172 -0.17 -5.69 1.74
CA PHE A 172 1.02 -5.42 2.54
C PHE A 172 2.29 -5.63 1.72
N LEU A 173 3.31 -4.82 1.97
CA LEU A 173 4.67 -5.24 1.64
C LEU A 173 5.06 -6.42 2.56
N PRO A 174 5.94 -7.35 2.11
CA PRO A 174 6.31 -8.51 2.92
C PRO A 174 6.81 -8.16 4.32
N ALA A 175 7.62 -7.12 4.47
CA ALA A 175 8.11 -6.68 5.76
C ALA A 175 7.01 -6.15 6.70
N ASP A 176 6.04 -5.40 6.14
CA ASP A 176 4.90 -4.90 6.92
C ASP A 176 3.98 -6.05 7.37
N TYR A 177 3.91 -7.13 6.57
CA TYR A 177 3.17 -8.34 6.93
C TYR A 177 3.86 -9.12 8.06
N GLU A 178 5.18 -9.24 8.04
CA GLU A 178 5.95 -9.88 9.10
C GLU A 178 5.80 -9.14 10.43
N ASP A 179 5.79 -7.80 10.42
CA ASP A 179 5.51 -6.98 11.61
C ASP A 179 4.06 -7.15 12.12
N PHE A 180 3.13 -7.50 11.24
CA PHE A 180 1.72 -7.70 11.56
C PHE A 180 1.45 -9.04 12.26
N ASP A 181 2.25 -10.06 12.02
CA ASP A 181 2.13 -11.41 12.60
C ASP A 181 2.62 -11.48 14.07
N ILE A 182 3.06 -10.36 14.64
CA ILE A 182 3.33 -10.24 16.08
C ILE A 182 2.00 -10.19 16.83
N PRO A 183 1.80 -11.04 17.90
CA PRO A 183 0.50 -11.19 18.56
C PRO A 183 -0.09 -9.86 19.04
N TYR A 184 -1.27 -9.56 18.60
CA TYR A 184 -2.00 -8.31 18.75
C TYR A 184 -2.15 -7.85 20.21
N GLY A 185 -1.42 -6.82 20.54
CA GLY A 185 -1.64 -5.98 21.71
C GLY A 185 -1.30 -4.51 21.42
N MET A 186 -0.54 -4.22 20.37
CA MET A 186 0.06 -2.90 20.20
C MET A 186 0.02 -2.27 18.79
N VAL A 187 -0.53 -2.89 17.77
CA VAL A 187 -0.65 -2.24 16.46
C VAL A 187 -2.09 -1.78 16.26
N SER A 188 -2.30 -0.48 16.43
CA SER A 188 -3.62 0.12 16.30
C SER A 188 -4.11 0.06 14.86
N LYS A 189 -5.30 -0.49 14.68
CA LYS A 189 -6.18 -0.36 13.50
C LYS A 189 -6.06 1.02 12.89
N SER A 190 -5.57 1.14 11.69
CA SER A 190 -5.92 2.25 10.81
C SER A 190 -5.17 2.22 9.48
N TYR A 191 -5.62 1.39 8.57
CA TYR A 191 -5.69 1.74 7.16
C TYR A 191 -7.16 1.96 6.80
N PHE A 192 -7.83 2.82 7.56
CA PHE A 192 -9.13 3.32 7.19
C PHE A 192 -8.96 4.76 6.74
N VAL A 193 -9.17 4.97 5.45
CA VAL A 193 -9.54 6.28 4.92
C VAL A 193 -10.95 6.57 5.45
N CYS A 194 -11.10 7.55 6.32
CA CYS A 194 -12.36 8.22 6.56
C CYS A 194 -12.54 9.32 5.53
#